data_1145008e8589f46342fd33a395e4c014
#
_entry.id   1145008e8589f46342fd33a395e4c014
#
_cell.length_a   1.000
_cell.length_b   1.000
_cell.length_c   1.000
_cell.angle_alpha   90.00
_cell.angle_beta   90.00
_cell.angle_gamma   90.00
#
_symmetry.space_group_name_H-M   'P 1'
#
loop_
_entity.id
_entity.type
_entity.pdbx_description
1 polymer ?
#
loop_
_entity_poly.entity_id
_entity_poly.type
_entity_poly.pdbx_seq_one_letter_code
_entity_poly.pdbx_strand_id
1 'polypeptide(L)'
;MTDLAGTAARARKAAWKASVVNLRRVARLTAGARPLPEFLIVGTQRGGTTSLHHYLTQHPGVLPARLTKGVHWFDEAFDRPESWYRANFPTTLARRRAARRLGYQPVTGESSPYYLFHPHVPARIASVMPEARLVAVLRDPVARAWSHYQHNVARGMEDLTFADALDAEPARLAGAEERLAEPNAVDLGHRRGSYVARGRYLEQLERCWAELGKDQVLVLFTEDLDRDPGPTLERAWTFLGLPAAPPPAARRWNQQPPADLPDGTRERLEAAFAEPDRLLAGRLGVDLPWRR
;
A
#
# COMPACT_ATOMS: atom_id res chain seq x y z
N MET A 1 16.14 -10.23 -33.77
CA MET A 1 16.58 -10.98 -32.58
C MET A 1 15.43 -11.02 -31.61
N THR A 2 14.78 -12.18 -31.46
CA THR A 2 13.61 -12.39 -30.59
C THR A 2 14.01 -12.11 -29.14
N ASP A 3 13.20 -11.32 -28.41
CA ASP A 3 13.40 -11.00 -26.98
C ASP A 3 13.24 -12.25 -26.10
N LEU A 4 14.25 -13.13 -26.13
CA LEU A 4 14.31 -14.37 -25.35
C LEU A 4 14.33 -14.07 -23.83
N ALA A 5 14.94 -12.95 -23.41
CA ALA A 5 15.01 -12.55 -22.01
C ALA A 5 13.64 -12.12 -21.48
N GLY A 6 12.88 -11.35 -22.26
CA GLY A 6 11.52 -10.95 -21.91
C GLY A 6 10.53 -12.12 -21.89
N THR A 7 10.72 -13.08 -22.80
CA THR A 7 9.89 -14.30 -22.84
C THR A 7 10.16 -15.19 -21.62
N ALA A 8 11.41 -15.41 -21.24
CA ALA A 8 11.79 -16.17 -20.05
C ALA A 8 11.33 -15.50 -18.74
N ALA A 9 11.37 -14.16 -18.67
CA ALA A 9 10.85 -13.42 -17.52
C ALA A 9 9.32 -13.55 -17.39
N ARG A 10 8.59 -13.48 -18.51
CA ARG A 10 7.12 -13.70 -18.55
C ARG A 10 6.75 -15.11 -18.10
N ALA A 11 7.46 -16.13 -18.62
CA ALA A 11 7.24 -17.53 -18.23
C ALA A 11 7.50 -17.79 -16.74
N ARG A 12 8.60 -17.26 -16.18
CA ARG A 12 8.88 -17.33 -14.73
C ARG A 12 7.81 -16.67 -13.89
N LYS A 13 7.32 -15.50 -14.30
CA LYS A 13 6.22 -14.79 -13.60
C LYS A 13 4.92 -15.59 -13.66
N ALA A 14 4.60 -16.22 -14.78
CA ALA A 14 3.41 -17.07 -14.93
C ALA A 14 3.51 -18.33 -14.04
N ALA A 15 4.65 -19.01 -14.04
CA ALA A 15 4.90 -20.18 -13.20
C ALA A 15 4.81 -19.84 -11.71
N TRP A 16 5.39 -18.70 -11.29
CA TRP A 16 5.26 -18.21 -9.90
C TRP A 16 3.81 -17.95 -9.53
N LYS A 17 3.02 -17.27 -10.39
CA LYS A 17 1.59 -17.04 -10.15
C LYS A 17 0.82 -18.36 -9.99
N ALA A 18 1.07 -19.35 -10.85
CA ALA A 18 0.45 -20.67 -10.77
C ALA A 18 0.79 -21.37 -9.43
N SER A 19 2.06 -21.29 -9.00
CA SER A 19 2.50 -21.83 -7.72
C SER A 19 1.78 -21.17 -6.53
N VAL A 20 1.64 -19.85 -6.55
CA VAL A 20 0.88 -19.09 -5.52
C VAL A 20 -0.58 -19.55 -5.46
N VAL A 21 -1.23 -19.74 -6.61
CA VAL A 21 -2.63 -20.23 -6.67
C VAL A 21 -2.74 -21.62 -6.05
N ASN A 22 -1.85 -22.55 -6.39
CA ASN A 22 -1.86 -23.91 -5.86
C ASN A 22 -1.57 -23.93 -4.35
N LEU A 23 -0.54 -23.19 -3.89
CA LEU A 23 -0.24 -23.07 -2.46
C LEU A 23 -1.41 -22.48 -1.68
N ARG A 24 -2.11 -21.49 -2.24
CA ARG A 24 -3.31 -20.91 -1.62
C ARG A 24 -4.45 -21.93 -1.52
N ARG A 25 -4.67 -22.76 -2.55
CA ARG A 25 -5.67 -23.86 -2.51
C ARG A 25 -5.40 -24.80 -1.35
N VAL A 26 -4.17 -25.27 -1.20
CA VAL A 26 -3.78 -26.15 -0.08
C VAL A 26 -3.89 -25.42 1.26
N ALA A 27 -3.43 -24.18 1.34
CA ALA A 27 -3.48 -23.40 2.57
C ALA A 27 -4.93 -23.11 3.04
N ARG A 28 -5.91 -23.05 2.12
CA ARG A 28 -7.34 -22.92 2.45
C ARG A 28 -7.87 -24.07 3.30
N LEU A 29 -7.33 -25.27 3.16
CA LEU A 29 -7.72 -26.41 3.99
C LEU A 29 -7.44 -26.18 5.48
N THR A 30 -6.52 -25.28 5.80
CA THR A 30 -6.16 -24.90 7.17
C THR A 30 -6.56 -23.45 7.49
N ALA A 31 -7.48 -22.86 6.76
CA ALA A 31 -7.87 -21.45 6.92
C ALA A 31 -8.45 -21.16 8.32
N GLY A 32 -9.24 -22.07 8.90
CA GLY A 32 -9.75 -21.94 10.26
C GLY A 32 -8.66 -21.89 11.35
N ALA A 33 -7.46 -22.40 11.06
CA ALA A 33 -6.30 -22.30 11.94
C ALA A 33 -5.37 -21.12 11.59
N ARG A 34 -5.83 -20.17 10.75
CA ARG A 34 -5.07 -18.98 10.32
C ARG A 34 -5.82 -17.73 10.75
N PRO A 35 -5.34 -17.00 11.77
CA PRO A 35 -5.94 -15.73 12.15
C PRO A 35 -5.85 -14.71 11.00
N LEU A 36 -6.73 -13.73 11.00
CA LEU A 36 -6.61 -12.52 10.18
C LEU A 36 -5.36 -11.73 10.60
N PRO A 37 -4.80 -10.91 9.70
CA PRO A 37 -3.65 -10.07 10.03
C PRO A 37 -4.05 -8.96 11.01
N GLU A 38 -3.13 -8.50 11.83
CA GLU A 38 -3.33 -7.40 12.76
C GLU A 38 -3.15 -6.04 12.12
N PHE A 39 -2.38 -5.96 11.01
CA PHE A 39 -2.14 -4.68 10.36
C PHE A 39 -2.13 -4.77 8.83
N LEU A 40 -2.43 -3.64 8.20
CA LEU A 40 -2.39 -3.45 6.76
C LEU A 40 -1.60 -2.19 6.40
N ILE A 41 -0.62 -2.30 5.50
CA ILE A 41 -0.02 -1.13 4.86
C ILE A 41 -0.92 -0.78 3.68
N VAL A 42 -1.78 0.22 3.88
CA VAL A 42 -2.87 0.56 2.96
C VAL A 42 -2.48 1.49 1.83
N GLY A 43 -1.39 2.22 1.96
CA GLY A 43 -0.97 3.21 0.97
C GLY A 43 0.27 3.99 1.41
N THR A 44 0.67 4.95 0.58
CA THR A 44 0.08 5.26 -0.73
C THR A 44 0.86 4.57 -1.86
N GLN A 45 0.22 4.29 -2.96
CA GLN A 45 0.94 3.73 -4.12
C GLN A 45 2.00 4.71 -4.61
N ARG A 46 3.25 4.22 -4.80
CA ARG A 46 4.46 5.00 -5.11
C ARG A 46 4.94 5.91 -3.96
N GLY A 47 4.43 5.71 -2.77
CA GLY A 47 4.81 6.37 -1.53
C GLY A 47 5.69 5.53 -0.60
N GLY A 48 6.53 4.63 -1.09
CA GLY A 48 7.49 3.91 -0.22
C GLY A 48 6.96 2.67 0.51
N THR A 49 5.73 2.20 0.25
CA THR A 49 5.14 1.01 0.92
C THR A 49 5.97 -0.26 0.79
N THR A 50 6.80 -0.38 -0.25
CA THR A 50 7.70 -1.54 -0.40
C THR A 50 8.87 -1.46 0.57
N SER A 51 9.49 -0.30 0.73
CA SER A 51 10.54 -0.07 1.71
C SER A 51 10.03 -0.29 3.13
N LEU A 52 8.89 0.33 3.47
CA LEU A 52 8.27 0.15 4.79
C LEU A 52 7.94 -1.33 5.08
N HIS A 53 7.36 -2.05 4.11
CA HIS A 53 7.06 -3.48 4.28
C HIS A 53 8.34 -4.29 4.53
N HIS A 54 9.41 -4.04 3.76
CA HIS A 54 10.68 -4.74 3.97
C HIS A 54 11.32 -4.40 5.33
N TYR A 55 11.24 -3.16 5.78
CA TYR A 55 11.72 -2.78 7.10
C TYR A 55 10.91 -3.45 8.21
N LEU A 56 9.58 -3.40 8.15
CA LEU A 56 8.73 -4.03 9.16
C LEU A 56 8.95 -5.55 9.23
N THR A 57 9.13 -6.22 8.09
CA THR A 57 9.34 -7.68 8.07
C THR A 57 10.73 -8.12 8.53
N GLN A 58 11.67 -7.19 8.75
CA GLN A 58 12.95 -7.48 9.40
C GLN A 58 12.82 -7.52 10.94
N HIS A 59 11.76 -6.94 11.49
CA HIS A 59 11.50 -7.03 12.93
C HIS A 59 11.14 -8.48 13.30
N PRO A 60 11.78 -9.09 14.33
CA PRO A 60 11.54 -10.49 14.70
C PRO A 60 10.09 -10.83 15.04
N GLY A 61 9.34 -9.86 15.55
CA GLY A 61 7.92 -9.98 15.89
C GLY A 61 6.95 -9.77 14.73
N VAL A 62 7.42 -9.51 13.52
CA VAL A 62 6.55 -9.39 12.33
C VAL A 62 6.64 -10.65 11.49
N LEU A 63 5.56 -11.38 11.40
CA LEU A 63 5.46 -12.56 10.55
C LEU A 63 4.79 -12.15 9.23
N PRO A 64 5.53 -12.12 8.11
CA PRO A 64 4.98 -11.64 6.84
C PRO A 64 3.90 -12.57 6.28
N ALA A 65 3.06 -12.03 5.41
CA ALA A 65 2.20 -12.84 4.55
C ALA A 65 3.07 -13.81 3.72
N ARG A 66 2.64 -15.08 3.62
CA ARG A 66 3.48 -16.17 3.10
C ARG A 66 3.51 -16.27 1.58
N LEU A 67 2.45 -15.83 0.90
CA LEU A 67 2.29 -16.05 -0.53
C LEU A 67 2.64 -14.83 -1.35
N THR A 68 2.17 -13.67 -0.94
CA THR A 68 2.39 -12.39 -1.63
C THR A 68 2.50 -11.26 -0.62
N LYS A 69 3.28 -10.22 -0.95
CA LYS A 69 3.35 -9.00 -0.15
C LYS A 69 1.99 -8.33 -0.01
N GLY A 70 1.27 -8.14 -1.12
CA GLY A 70 -0.07 -7.57 -1.20
C GLY A 70 -1.07 -8.65 -1.61
N VAL A 71 -2.14 -8.80 -0.85
CA VAL A 71 -3.15 -9.83 -1.09
C VAL A 71 -4.26 -9.31 -2.01
N HIS A 72 -4.53 -8.00 -1.96
CA HIS A 72 -5.57 -7.35 -2.77
C HIS A 72 -6.95 -8.01 -2.62
N TRP A 73 -7.33 -8.37 -1.39
CA TRP A 73 -8.62 -8.98 -1.14
C TRP A 73 -9.72 -7.92 -1.08
N PHE A 74 -9.49 -6.85 -0.33
CA PHE A 74 -10.50 -5.82 -0.11
C PHE A 74 -10.79 -4.94 -1.35
N ASP A 75 -9.87 -4.87 -2.32
CA ASP A 75 -9.99 -4.06 -3.53
C ASP A 75 -10.34 -4.85 -4.81
N GLU A 76 -9.89 -6.12 -4.93
CA GLU A 76 -10.02 -6.87 -6.18
C GLU A 76 -10.76 -8.20 -6.05
N ALA A 77 -10.92 -8.71 -4.84
CA ALA A 77 -11.34 -10.09 -4.62
C ALA A 77 -12.24 -10.25 -3.37
N PHE A 78 -12.98 -9.21 -3.00
CA PHE A 78 -13.80 -9.20 -1.79
C PHE A 78 -15.02 -10.14 -1.92
N ASP A 79 -15.35 -10.57 -3.15
CA ASP A 79 -16.28 -11.67 -3.43
C ASP A 79 -15.75 -13.06 -3.04
N ARG A 80 -14.44 -13.20 -2.84
CA ARG A 80 -13.84 -14.46 -2.41
C ARG A 80 -14.10 -14.69 -0.92
N PRO A 81 -14.31 -15.96 -0.51
CA PRO A 81 -14.54 -16.24 0.89
C PRO A 81 -13.33 -15.88 1.76
N GLU A 82 -13.57 -15.49 3.01
CA GLU A 82 -12.51 -15.12 3.96
C GLU A 82 -11.41 -16.21 4.10
N SER A 83 -11.76 -17.48 3.89
CA SER A 83 -10.79 -18.59 3.85
C SER A 83 -9.72 -18.40 2.76
N TRP A 84 -10.05 -17.71 1.66
CA TRP A 84 -9.11 -17.38 0.60
C TRP A 84 -8.12 -16.31 1.08
N TYR A 85 -8.59 -15.33 1.87
CA TYR A 85 -7.75 -14.30 2.45
C TYR A 85 -6.84 -14.88 3.55
N ARG A 86 -7.42 -15.61 4.51
CA ARG A 86 -6.68 -16.25 5.61
C ARG A 86 -5.57 -17.20 5.14
N ALA A 87 -5.73 -17.84 3.99
CA ALA A 87 -4.71 -18.73 3.40
C ALA A 87 -3.34 -18.05 3.16
N ASN A 88 -3.30 -16.72 3.11
CA ASN A 88 -2.06 -15.97 2.91
C ASN A 88 -1.21 -15.82 4.20
N PHE A 89 -1.77 -16.10 5.37
CA PHE A 89 -1.15 -15.79 6.66
C PHE A 89 -0.64 -17.03 7.40
N PRO A 90 0.24 -16.85 8.40
CA PRO A 90 0.75 -17.94 9.23
C PRO A 90 -0.35 -18.62 10.03
N THR A 91 -0.19 -19.90 10.29
CA THR A 91 -1.10 -20.65 11.18
C THR A 91 -0.94 -20.22 12.64
N THR A 92 -1.97 -20.42 13.45
CA THR A 92 -1.95 -20.24 14.92
C THR A 92 -0.78 -21.00 15.56
N LEU A 93 -0.48 -22.22 15.08
CA LEU A 93 0.66 -23.01 15.58
C LEU A 93 2.00 -22.32 15.27
N ALA A 94 2.17 -21.81 14.06
CA ALA A 94 3.39 -21.08 13.68
C ALA A 94 3.55 -19.80 14.54
N ARG A 95 2.47 -19.06 14.76
CA ARG A 95 2.45 -17.86 15.61
C ARG A 95 2.77 -18.19 17.07
N ARG A 96 2.17 -19.24 17.64
CA ARG A 96 2.47 -19.71 19.02
C ARG A 96 3.93 -20.13 19.20
N ARG A 97 4.50 -20.81 18.19
CA ARG A 97 5.95 -21.14 18.20
C ARG A 97 6.83 -19.91 18.19
N ALA A 98 6.48 -18.92 17.36
CA ALA A 98 7.21 -17.65 17.32
C ALA A 98 7.06 -16.90 18.67
N ALA A 99 5.86 -16.82 19.23
CA ALA A 99 5.60 -16.17 20.51
C ALA A 99 6.41 -16.81 21.66
N ARG A 100 6.49 -18.15 21.74
CA ARG A 100 7.34 -18.84 22.74
C ARG A 100 8.82 -18.50 22.60
N ARG A 101 9.32 -18.36 21.36
CA ARG A 101 10.72 -18.02 21.11
C ARG A 101 11.04 -16.55 21.41
N LEU A 102 10.06 -15.66 21.17
CA LEU A 102 10.23 -14.22 21.31
C LEU A 102 9.93 -13.72 22.73
N GLY A 103 9.10 -14.42 23.49
CA GLY A 103 8.60 -13.96 24.79
C GLY A 103 7.41 -12.98 24.69
N TYR A 104 6.94 -12.67 23.48
CA TYR A 104 5.78 -11.80 23.22
C TYR A 104 5.02 -12.25 21.97
N GLN A 105 3.80 -11.72 21.78
CA GLN A 105 2.95 -12.08 20.62
C GLN A 105 3.45 -11.39 19.34
N PRO A 106 3.76 -12.16 18.29
CA PRO A 106 4.08 -11.59 16.98
C PRO A 106 2.80 -11.12 16.29
N VAL A 107 2.96 -10.11 15.43
CA VAL A 107 1.91 -9.61 14.54
C VAL A 107 2.14 -10.08 13.11
N THR A 108 1.09 -10.09 12.29
CA THR A 108 1.19 -10.34 10.85
C THR A 108 0.46 -9.26 10.07
N GLY A 109 0.90 -8.99 8.86
CA GLY A 109 0.28 -7.99 8.01
C GLY A 109 0.56 -8.21 6.53
N GLU A 110 -0.07 -7.40 5.71
CA GLU A 110 0.13 -7.34 4.27
C GLU A 110 0.24 -5.89 3.79
N SER A 111 0.59 -5.69 2.51
CA SER A 111 0.76 -4.36 1.94
C SER A 111 0.12 -4.26 0.56
N SER A 112 -1.08 -3.73 0.51
CA SER A 112 -1.87 -3.46 -0.70
C SER A 112 -2.12 -1.95 -0.84
N PRO A 113 -1.21 -1.21 -1.52
CA PRO A 113 -1.19 0.26 -1.46
C PRO A 113 -2.32 0.96 -2.20
N TYR A 114 -3.21 0.24 -2.85
CA TYR A 114 -4.41 0.80 -3.46
C TYR A 114 -5.56 0.90 -2.45
N TYR A 115 -5.50 0.20 -1.31
CA TYR A 115 -6.52 0.22 -0.28
C TYR A 115 -6.87 1.62 0.22
N LEU A 116 -5.86 2.46 0.42
CA LEU A 116 -6.05 3.83 0.91
C LEU A 116 -6.90 4.68 -0.05
N PHE A 117 -6.70 4.52 -1.36
CA PHE A 117 -7.38 5.32 -2.37
C PHE A 117 -8.74 4.75 -2.79
N HIS A 118 -8.96 3.45 -2.65
CA HIS A 118 -10.19 2.79 -3.04
C HIS A 118 -11.37 3.21 -2.15
N PRO A 119 -12.48 3.75 -2.70
CA PRO A 119 -13.54 4.38 -1.90
C PRO A 119 -14.18 3.44 -0.87
N HIS A 120 -14.39 2.17 -1.21
CA HIS A 120 -15.12 1.21 -0.37
C HIS A 120 -14.23 0.31 0.49
N VAL A 121 -12.91 0.34 0.33
CA VAL A 121 -12.01 -0.55 1.09
C VAL A 121 -12.00 -0.26 2.59
N PRO A 122 -12.01 0.99 3.09
CA PRO A 122 -12.07 1.22 4.53
C PRO A 122 -13.28 0.56 5.19
N ALA A 123 -14.48 0.71 4.64
CA ALA A 123 -15.70 0.07 5.15
C ALA A 123 -15.62 -1.47 5.08
N ARG A 124 -15.07 -2.03 3.99
CA ARG A 124 -14.85 -3.48 3.87
C ARG A 124 -13.87 -4.01 4.91
N ILE A 125 -12.81 -3.26 5.23
CA ILE A 125 -11.87 -3.63 6.30
C ILE A 125 -12.60 -3.58 7.65
N ALA A 126 -13.30 -2.51 7.97
CA ALA A 126 -14.03 -2.37 9.23
C ALA A 126 -15.06 -3.48 9.45
N SER A 127 -15.76 -3.92 8.39
CA SER A 127 -16.76 -4.99 8.48
C SER A 127 -16.18 -6.37 8.81
N VAL A 128 -14.89 -6.62 8.47
CA VAL A 128 -14.24 -7.94 8.67
C VAL A 128 -13.22 -7.90 9.80
N MET A 129 -12.54 -6.78 9.95
CA MET A 129 -11.41 -6.60 10.86
C MET A 129 -11.52 -5.24 11.59
N PRO A 130 -12.53 -5.03 12.44
CA PRO A 130 -12.75 -3.74 13.12
C PRO A 130 -11.58 -3.30 14.00
N GLU A 131 -10.73 -4.24 14.44
CA GLU A 131 -9.53 -3.97 15.24
C GLU A 131 -8.24 -3.83 14.41
N ALA A 132 -8.35 -3.82 13.07
CA ALA A 132 -7.18 -3.74 12.21
C ALA A 132 -6.45 -2.40 12.36
N ARG A 133 -5.12 -2.45 12.42
CA ARG A 133 -4.25 -1.28 12.43
C ARG A 133 -3.83 -0.95 11.00
N LEU A 134 -4.14 0.25 10.53
CA LEU A 134 -3.77 0.70 9.21
C LEU A 134 -2.50 1.54 9.26
N VAL A 135 -1.58 1.29 8.35
CA VAL A 135 -0.37 2.10 8.20
C VAL A 135 -0.38 2.72 6.81
N ALA A 136 -0.44 4.05 6.77
CA ALA A 136 -0.32 4.85 5.56
C ALA A 136 1.05 5.52 5.53
N VAL A 137 1.86 5.27 4.50
CA VAL A 137 3.09 6.02 4.25
C VAL A 137 2.87 6.97 3.10
N LEU A 138 2.92 8.25 3.38
CA LEU A 138 2.71 9.36 2.44
C LEU A 138 4.05 9.84 1.88
N ARG A 139 3.99 10.53 0.77
CA ARG A 139 5.13 11.10 0.07
C ARG A 139 4.74 12.44 -0.53
N ASP A 140 5.71 13.29 -0.85
CA ASP A 140 5.49 14.46 -1.71
C ASP A 140 4.55 14.08 -2.86
N PRO A 141 3.32 14.66 -2.92
CA PRO A 141 2.33 14.26 -3.90
C PRO A 141 2.75 14.54 -5.34
N VAL A 142 3.60 15.54 -5.59
CA VAL A 142 4.18 15.84 -6.90
C VAL A 142 5.11 14.71 -7.34
N ALA A 143 6.07 14.36 -6.49
CA ALA A 143 7.02 13.29 -6.76
C ALA A 143 6.32 11.91 -6.85
N ARG A 144 5.23 11.70 -6.08
CA ARG A 144 4.41 10.50 -6.15
C ARG A 144 3.67 10.39 -7.48
N ALA A 145 3.03 11.49 -7.94
CA ALA A 145 2.28 11.54 -9.20
C ALA A 145 3.20 11.23 -10.38
N TRP A 146 4.36 11.89 -10.44
CA TRP A 146 5.37 11.64 -11.47
C TRP A 146 5.87 10.20 -11.46
N SER A 147 6.22 9.68 -10.28
CA SER A 147 6.66 8.29 -10.14
C SER A 147 5.58 7.28 -10.55
N HIS A 148 4.30 7.60 -10.35
CA HIS A 148 3.19 6.77 -10.77
C HIS A 148 3.02 6.75 -12.29
N TYR A 149 3.09 7.92 -12.93
CA TYR A 149 3.06 8.05 -14.38
C TYR A 149 4.20 7.26 -15.03
N GLN A 150 5.44 7.50 -14.60
CA GLN A 150 6.61 6.77 -15.12
C GLN A 150 6.47 5.24 -14.98
N HIS A 151 5.92 4.79 -13.85
CA HIS A 151 5.67 3.38 -13.62
C HIS A 151 4.64 2.79 -14.59
N ASN A 152 3.61 3.55 -14.95
CA ASN A 152 2.58 3.14 -15.89
C ASN A 152 3.13 3.11 -17.31
N VAL A 153 3.86 4.13 -17.75
CA VAL A 153 4.54 4.18 -19.06
C VAL A 153 5.49 2.99 -19.21
N ALA A 154 6.35 2.74 -18.23
CA ALA A 154 7.30 1.63 -18.27
C ALA A 154 6.63 0.24 -18.36
N ARG A 155 5.33 0.14 -18.11
CA ARG A 155 4.53 -1.09 -18.19
C ARG A 155 3.55 -1.11 -19.34
N GLY A 156 3.55 -0.09 -20.20
CA GLY A 156 2.59 0.06 -21.30
C GLY A 156 1.14 0.21 -20.81
N MET A 157 0.96 0.85 -19.65
CA MET A 157 -0.37 1.10 -19.06
C MET A 157 -0.80 2.57 -19.20
N GLU A 158 0.05 3.42 -19.70
CA GLU A 158 -0.20 4.82 -20.03
C GLU A 158 0.53 5.14 -21.33
N ASP A 159 -0.18 5.74 -22.28
CA ASP A 159 0.30 6.11 -23.62
C ASP A 159 0.20 7.63 -23.88
N LEU A 160 -0.49 8.36 -23.01
CA LEU A 160 -0.55 9.81 -23.07
C LEU A 160 0.74 10.45 -22.53
N THR A 161 1.02 11.69 -22.94
CA THR A 161 2.00 12.51 -22.23
C THR A 161 1.55 12.77 -20.80
N PHE A 162 2.47 13.17 -19.91
CA PHE A 162 2.07 13.41 -18.52
C PHE A 162 1.06 14.55 -18.39
N ALA A 163 1.21 15.61 -19.17
CA ALA A 163 0.26 16.72 -19.20
C ALA A 163 -1.13 16.26 -19.65
N ASP A 164 -1.22 15.52 -20.76
CA ASP A 164 -2.49 14.99 -21.27
C ASP A 164 -3.11 13.97 -20.30
N ALA A 165 -2.29 13.17 -19.62
CA ALA A 165 -2.74 12.21 -18.62
C ALA A 165 -3.35 12.90 -17.38
N LEU A 166 -2.81 14.06 -16.97
CA LEU A 166 -3.39 14.91 -15.92
C LEU A 166 -4.70 15.53 -16.37
N ASP A 167 -4.81 15.97 -17.64
CA ASP A 167 -6.04 16.53 -18.21
C ASP A 167 -7.15 15.47 -18.37
N ALA A 168 -6.77 14.24 -18.68
CA ALA A 168 -7.70 13.12 -18.81
C ALA A 168 -8.20 12.56 -17.45
N GLU A 169 -7.51 12.85 -16.34
CA GLU A 169 -7.82 12.25 -15.04
C GLU A 169 -9.26 12.50 -14.56
N PRO A 170 -9.83 13.72 -14.63
CA PRO A 170 -11.22 13.95 -14.19
C PRO A 170 -12.24 13.06 -14.92
N ALA A 171 -12.09 12.90 -16.24
CA ALA A 171 -12.96 12.03 -17.03
C ALA A 171 -12.77 10.55 -16.68
N ARG A 172 -11.54 10.11 -16.40
CA ARG A 172 -11.22 8.74 -15.97
C ARG A 172 -11.85 8.40 -14.61
N LEU A 173 -11.99 9.38 -13.73
CA LEU A 173 -12.51 9.19 -12.38
C LEU A 173 -14.01 9.41 -12.26
N ALA A 174 -14.65 10.04 -13.24
CA ALA A 174 -16.09 10.31 -13.22
C ALA A 174 -16.90 9.01 -13.04
N GLY A 175 -17.75 8.95 -11.99
CA GLY A 175 -18.57 7.77 -11.64
C GLY A 175 -17.78 6.53 -11.21
N ALA A 176 -16.50 6.69 -10.85
CA ALA A 176 -15.67 5.54 -10.46
C ALA A 176 -16.09 4.94 -9.12
N GLU A 177 -16.62 5.76 -8.21
CA GLU A 177 -17.06 5.29 -6.88
C GLU A 177 -18.25 4.32 -7.04
N GLU A 178 -19.23 4.67 -7.85
CA GLU A 178 -20.39 3.81 -8.13
C GLU A 178 -19.97 2.53 -8.84
N ARG A 179 -19.07 2.62 -9.83
CA ARG A 179 -18.56 1.43 -10.54
C ARG A 179 -17.79 0.49 -9.63
N LEU A 180 -17.13 1.00 -8.60
CA LEU A 180 -16.33 0.22 -7.64
C LEU A 180 -17.16 -0.31 -6.44
N ALA A 181 -18.45 -0.05 -6.36
CA ALA A 181 -19.30 -0.51 -5.28
C ALA A 181 -19.37 -2.04 -5.19
N GLU A 182 -19.37 -2.72 -6.34
CA GLU A 182 -19.38 -4.18 -6.37
C GLU A 182 -18.09 -4.78 -5.80
N PRO A 183 -18.16 -5.91 -5.06
CA PRO A 183 -17.02 -6.49 -4.33
C PRO A 183 -15.79 -6.87 -5.17
N ASN A 184 -15.97 -7.14 -6.46
CA ASN A 184 -14.91 -7.56 -7.38
C ASN A 184 -14.72 -6.60 -8.57
N ALA A 185 -15.34 -5.42 -8.50
CA ALA A 185 -15.24 -4.43 -9.55
C ALA A 185 -13.79 -3.90 -9.69
N VAL A 186 -13.39 -3.70 -10.93
CA VAL A 186 -12.09 -3.13 -11.27
C VAL A 186 -12.30 -1.96 -12.22
N ASP A 187 -11.99 -0.77 -11.77
CA ASP A 187 -11.93 0.42 -12.60
C ASP A 187 -10.47 0.76 -12.94
N LEU A 188 -10.09 0.56 -14.19
CA LEU A 188 -8.71 0.78 -14.62
C LEU A 188 -8.34 2.27 -14.66
N GLY A 189 -9.30 3.16 -14.96
CA GLY A 189 -9.11 4.61 -14.91
C GLY A 189 -8.76 5.06 -13.49
N HIS A 190 -9.61 4.69 -12.52
CA HIS A 190 -9.40 4.98 -11.11
C HIS A 190 -8.11 4.33 -10.58
N ARG A 191 -7.82 3.09 -10.96
CA ARG A 191 -6.67 2.35 -10.46
C ARG A 191 -5.34 2.83 -11.03
N ARG A 192 -5.29 3.18 -12.31
CA ARG A 192 -4.04 3.51 -13.03
C ARG A 192 -3.91 4.99 -13.33
N GLY A 193 -4.99 5.64 -13.75
CA GLY A 193 -5.00 7.01 -14.25
C GLY A 193 -5.25 8.10 -13.21
N SER A 194 -5.13 7.81 -11.90
CA SER A 194 -5.33 8.77 -10.81
C SER A 194 -4.01 9.33 -10.31
N TYR A 195 -3.55 10.41 -10.91
CA TYR A 195 -2.27 11.04 -10.56
C TYR A 195 -2.44 12.14 -9.50
N VAL A 196 -3.40 13.05 -9.68
CA VAL A 196 -3.67 14.14 -8.74
C VAL A 196 -4.57 13.68 -7.59
N ALA A 197 -5.71 13.07 -7.90
CA ALA A 197 -6.67 12.67 -6.86
C ALA A 197 -6.07 11.77 -5.78
N ARG A 198 -5.18 10.86 -6.18
CA ARG A 198 -4.46 9.98 -5.24
C ARG A 198 -3.44 10.70 -4.36
N GLY A 199 -3.05 11.91 -4.70
CA GLY A 199 -2.21 12.78 -3.89
C GLY A 199 -2.99 13.62 -2.88
N ARG A 200 -4.31 13.69 -2.96
CA ARG A 200 -5.19 14.32 -1.98
C ARG A 200 -5.42 13.39 -0.79
N TYR A 201 -4.41 13.33 0.08
CA TYR A 201 -4.34 12.31 1.12
C TYR A 201 -5.39 12.46 2.21
N LEU A 202 -5.77 13.71 2.56
CA LEU A 202 -6.69 13.96 3.66
C LEU A 202 -8.03 13.24 3.45
N GLU A 203 -8.64 13.38 2.28
CA GLU A 203 -9.91 12.73 1.94
C GLU A 203 -9.86 11.20 2.11
N GLN A 204 -8.71 10.60 1.78
CA GLN A 204 -8.48 9.16 1.89
C GLN A 204 -8.32 8.73 3.35
N LEU A 205 -7.59 9.52 4.14
CA LEU A 205 -7.40 9.26 5.57
C LEU A 205 -8.70 9.46 6.35
N GLU A 206 -9.50 10.47 6.00
CA GLU A 206 -10.79 10.73 6.65
C GLU A 206 -11.77 9.56 6.45
N ARG A 207 -11.79 8.94 5.27
CA ARG A 207 -12.54 7.70 5.06
C ARG A 207 -12.08 6.57 5.97
N CYS A 208 -10.77 6.39 6.14
CA CYS A 208 -10.24 5.38 7.05
C CYS A 208 -10.58 5.71 8.52
N TRP A 209 -10.49 6.97 8.91
CA TRP A 209 -10.81 7.41 10.28
C TRP A 209 -12.30 7.30 10.61
N ALA A 210 -13.17 7.57 9.63
CA ALA A 210 -14.61 7.42 9.81
C ALA A 210 -15.02 5.97 10.09
N GLU A 211 -14.37 5.01 9.44
CA GLU A 211 -14.72 3.58 9.56
C GLU A 211 -14.04 2.88 10.74
N LEU A 212 -12.81 3.24 11.07
CA LEU A 212 -11.98 2.50 12.04
C LEU A 212 -11.56 3.34 13.25
N GLY A 213 -11.69 4.66 13.17
CA GLY A 213 -11.16 5.56 14.18
C GLY A 213 -9.73 6.04 13.89
N LYS A 214 -9.41 7.23 14.41
CA LYS A 214 -8.11 7.87 14.15
C LYS A 214 -6.95 7.10 14.79
N ASP A 215 -7.18 6.49 15.94
CA ASP A 215 -6.16 5.77 16.70
C ASP A 215 -5.73 4.46 16.03
N GLN A 216 -6.53 3.93 15.10
CA GLN A 216 -6.21 2.73 14.32
C GLN A 216 -5.48 3.04 13.00
N VAL A 217 -5.15 4.30 12.73
CA VAL A 217 -4.50 4.71 11.48
C VAL A 217 -3.21 5.48 11.76
N LEU A 218 -2.07 4.84 11.54
CA LEU A 218 -0.76 5.50 11.64
C LEU A 218 -0.38 6.13 10.30
N VAL A 219 -0.04 7.42 10.34
CA VAL A 219 0.51 8.13 9.19
C VAL A 219 2.02 8.32 9.36
N LEU A 220 2.77 7.88 8.34
CA LEU A 220 4.22 8.01 8.23
C LEU A 220 4.57 8.75 6.93
N PHE A 221 5.81 9.24 6.83
CA PHE A 221 6.29 9.95 5.65
C PHE A 221 7.51 9.25 5.05
N THR A 222 7.55 9.17 3.72
CA THR A 222 8.64 8.55 2.96
C THR A 222 9.94 9.32 3.15
N GLU A 223 9.87 10.64 3.21
CA GLU A 223 11.01 11.53 3.39
C GLU A 223 11.70 11.30 4.73
N ASP A 224 10.92 11.07 5.80
CA ASP A 224 11.48 10.74 7.11
C ASP A 224 12.09 9.32 7.10
N LEU A 225 11.40 8.35 6.48
CA LEU A 225 11.91 6.98 6.34
C LEU A 225 13.19 6.91 5.50
N ASP A 226 13.33 7.78 4.52
CA ASP A 226 14.50 7.87 3.63
C ASP A 226 15.67 8.59 4.29
N ARG A 227 15.40 9.56 5.18
CA ARG A 227 16.40 10.33 5.91
C ARG A 227 17.00 9.50 7.04
N ASP A 228 16.16 8.99 7.92
CA ASP A 228 16.53 8.12 9.03
C ASP A 228 15.35 7.15 9.32
N PRO A 229 15.49 5.86 8.97
CA PRO A 229 14.43 4.90 9.19
C PRO A 229 14.17 4.61 10.69
N GLY A 230 15.13 4.82 11.58
CA GLY A 230 15.04 4.46 12.99
C GLY A 230 13.81 5.03 13.68
N PRO A 231 13.66 6.36 13.81
CA PRO A 231 12.52 6.97 14.49
C PRO A 231 11.17 6.63 13.83
N THR A 232 11.13 6.51 12.49
CA THR A 232 9.92 6.14 11.77
C THR A 232 9.50 4.70 12.08
N LEU A 233 10.46 3.79 12.17
CA LEU A 233 10.21 2.39 12.51
C LEU A 233 9.82 2.21 13.96
N GLU A 234 10.42 2.94 14.90
CA GLU A 234 10.03 2.93 16.31
C GLU A 234 8.57 3.33 16.49
N ARG A 235 8.12 4.39 15.80
CA ARG A 235 6.70 4.76 15.78
C ARG A 235 5.81 3.64 15.24
N ALA A 236 6.23 2.98 14.17
CA ALA A 236 5.49 1.87 13.58
C ALA A 236 5.44 0.66 14.52
N TRP A 237 6.55 0.27 15.15
CA TRP A 237 6.60 -0.83 16.11
C TRP A 237 5.75 -0.56 17.34
N THR A 238 5.84 0.63 17.92
CA THR A 238 5.01 1.06 19.04
C THR A 238 3.52 0.99 18.68
N PHE A 239 3.16 1.53 17.53
CA PHE A 239 1.78 1.46 17.02
C PHE A 239 1.30 0.01 16.84
N LEU A 240 2.16 -0.89 16.41
CA LEU A 240 1.85 -2.31 16.24
C LEU A 240 1.91 -3.12 17.55
N GLY A 241 2.30 -2.49 18.67
CA GLY A 241 2.45 -3.16 19.98
C GLY A 241 3.67 -4.07 20.04
N LEU A 242 4.69 -3.78 19.25
CA LEU A 242 5.94 -4.52 19.22
C LEU A 242 6.99 -3.83 20.10
N PRO A 243 7.91 -4.58 20.73
CA PRO A 243 9.04 -3.99 21.44
C PRO A 243 9.98 -3.28 20.46
N ALA A 244 10.82 -2.38 20.98
CA ALA A 244 11.88 -1.77 20.19
C ALA A 244 12.87 -2.83 19.70
N ALA A 245 13.40 -2.62 18.50
CA ALA A 245 14.44 -3.47 17.91
C ALA A 245 15.51 -2.58 17.25
N PRO A 246 16.74 -3.09 17.04
CA PRO A 246 17.73 -2.36 16.27
C PRO A 246 17.20 -2.02 14.88
N PRO A 247 17.26 -0.75 14.45
CA PRO A 247 16.80 -0.38 13.12
C PRO A 247 17.68 -1.06 12.06
N PRO A 248 17.08 -1.59 10.99
CA PRO A 248 17.83 -2.15 9.87
C PRO A 248 18.63 -1.07 9.14
N ALA A 249 19.71 -1.46 8.45
CA ALA A 249 20.47 -0.54 7.63
C ALA A 249 19.58 0.15 6.59
N ALA A 250 19.78 1.46 6.42
CA ALA A 250 19.03 2.25 5.46
C ALA A 250 19.21 1.70 4.04
N ARG A 251 18.11 1.35 3.40
CA ARG A 251 18.09 0.86 2.02
C ARG A 251 16.83 1.30 1.32
N ARG A 252 16.97 1.78 0.11
CA ARG A 252 15.84 2.14 -0.75
C ARG A 252 15.51 1.00 -1.72
N TRP A 253 14.23 0.66 -1.84
CA TRP A 253 13.73 -0.35 -2.76
C TRP A 253 12.88 0.27 -3.87
N ASN A 254 12.93 -0.30 -5.07
CA ASN A 254 12.15 0.16 -6.23
C ASN A 254 12.34 1.62 -6.61
N GLN A 255 13.56 2.13 -6.46
CA GLN A 255 13.91 3.43 -7.03
C GLN A 255 13.79 3.37 -8.55
N GLN A 256 13.08 4.33 -9.12
CA GLN A 256 13.22 4.63 -10.55
C GLN A 256 14.34 5.64 -10.71
N PRO A 257 15.07 5.60 -11.85
CA PRO A 257 16.02 6.65 -12.15
C PRO A 257 15.33 8.01 -12.00
N PRO A 258 16.02 9.01 -11.43
CA PRO A 258 15.49 10.37 -11.43
C PRO A 258 15.29 10.79 -12.88
N ALA A 259 14.09 11.22 -13.21
CA ALA A 259 13.77 11.86 -14.47
C ALA A 259 13.08 13.17 -14.12
N ASP A 260 13.47 14.23 -14.80
CA ASP A 260 12.93 15.55 -14.56
C ASP A 260 11.46 15.61 -14.95
N LEU A 261 10.67 16.32 -14.16
CA LEU A 261 9.31 16.65 -14.54
C LEU A 261 9.33 17.54 -15.80
N PRO A 262 8.39 17.34 -16.73
CA PRO A 262 8.23 18.27 -17.85
C PRO A 262 7.99 19.69 -17.37
N ASP A 263 8.50 20.67 -18.15
CA ASP A 263 8.36 22.09 -17.85
C ASP A 263 6.89 22.49 -17.57
N GLY A 264 6.69 23.39 -16.60
CA GLY A 264 5.37 23.87 -16.20
C GLY A 264 4.49 22.86 -15.45
N THR A 265 4.86 21.58 -15.45
CA THR A 265 4.05 20.54 -14.79
C THR A 265 4.25 20.56 -13.26
N ARG A 266 5.44 20.93 -12.81
CA ARG A 266 5.74 21.06 -11.38
C ARG A 266 4.86 22.12 -10.73
N GLU A 267 4.86 23.32 -11.28
CA GLU A 267 4.08 24.47 -10.80
C GLU A 267 2.59 24.15 -10.79
N ARG A 268 2.10 23.49 -11.85
CA ARG A 268 0.70 23.03 -11.94
C ARG A 268 0.34 22.07 -10.79
N LEU A 269 1.18 21.09 -10.53
CA LEU A 269 0.94 20.10 -9.46
C LEU A 269 1.11 20.73 -8.07
N GLU A 270 2.10 21.58 -7.85
CA GLU A 270 2.29 22.31 -6.60
C GLU A 270 1.08 23.18 -6.27
N ALA A 271 0.52 23.88 -7.28
CA ALA A 271 -0.72 24.64 -7.13
C ALA A 271 -1.92 23.73 -6.80
N ALA A 272 -2.04 22.56 -7.46
CA ALA A 272 -3.12 21.61 -7.22
C ALA A 272 -3.08 20.97 -5.82
N PHE A 273 -1.88 20.88 -5.21
CA PHE A 273 -1.68 20.29 -3.89
C PHE A 273 -1.53 21.33 -2.76
N ALA A 274 -1.45 22.63 -3.06
CA ALA A 274 -1.22 23.65 -2.04
C ALA A 274 -2.28 23.62 -0.94
N GLU A 275 -3.55 23.68 -1.28
CA GLU A 275 -4.65 23.66 -0.31
C GLU A 275 -4.86 22.27 0.31
N PRO A 276 -4.87 21.15 -0.45
CA PRO A 276 -4.90 19.80 0.14
C PRO A 276 -3.80 19.55 1.17
N ASP A 277 -2.57 19.99 0.91
CA ASP A 277 -1.45 19.82 1.84
C ASP A 277 -1.61 20.71 3.09
N ARG A 278 -2.09 21.94 2.93
CA ARG A 278 -2.37 22.83 4.06
C ARG A 278 -3.41 22.22 5.02
N LEU A 279 -4.49 21.69 4.45
CA LEU A 279 -5.54 20.99 5.22
C LEU A 279 -5.01 19.73 5.89
N LEU A 280 -4.20 18.94 5.18
CA LEU A 280 -3.57 17.74 5.72
C LEU A 280 -2.66 18.07 6.90
N ALA A 281 -1.78 19.07 6.76
CA ALA A 281 -0.90 19.53 7.83
C ALA A 281 -1.68 19.93 9.08
N GLY A 282 -2.72 20.76 8.92
CA GLY A 282 -3.60 21.17 10.01
C GLY A 282 -4.32 20.00 10.69
N ARG A 283 -4.82 19.04 9.92
CA ARG A 283 -5.55 17.88 10.45
C ARG A 283 -4.65 16.88 11.19
N LEU A 284 -3.39 16.75 10.75
CA LEU A 284 -2.38 15.92 11.40
C LEU A 284 -1.66 16.63 12.54
N GLY A 285 -1.64 17.97 12.57
CA GLY A 285 -0.89 18.78 13.53
C GLY A 285 0.62 18.69 13.32
N VAL A 286 1.08 18.57 12.07
CA VAL A 286 2.51 18.44 11.73
C VAL A 286 2.88 19.25 10.50
N ASP A 287 4.14 19.66 10.43
CA ASP A 287 4.71 20.20 9.18
C ASP A 287 5.02 19.05 8.21
N LEU A 288 4.47 19.14 7.01
CA LEU A 288 4.71 18.11 5.99
C LEU A 288 6.17 18.16 5.50
N PRO A 289 6.88 17.01 5.46
CA PRO A 289 8.30 16.98 5.10
C PRO A 289 8.64 17.59 3.75
N TRP A 290 7.73 17.56 2.80
CA TRP A 290 7.90 18.11 1.45
C TRP A 290 7.54 19.59 1.31
N ARG A 291 7.10 20.22 2.40
CA ARG A 291 6.80 21.67 2.46
C ARG A 291 7.80 22.44 3.35
N ARG A 292 8.79 21.73 3.90
CA ARG A 292 9.89 22.31 4.70
C ARG A 292 10.96 22.96 3.84
#